data_76e8c713c47cfb1abdd57150697da2b6
#
_entry.id   76e8c713c47cfb1abdd57150697da2b6
#
_cell.length_a   1.000
_cell.length_b   1.000
_cell.length_c   1.000
_cell.angle_alpha   90.00
_cell.angle_beta   90.00
_cell.angle_gamma   90.00
#
_symmetry.space_group_name_H-M   'P 1'
#
loop_
_entity.id
_entity.type
_entity.pdbx_description
1 polymer ?
#
loop_
_entity_poly.entity_id
_entity_poly.type
_entity_poly.pdbx_seq_one_letter_code
_entity_poly.pdbx_strand_id
1 'polypeptide(L)'
;FRQIFPNLGWVEHNPEEIWKVTLRTIKEAIKKSKILKAKIISIGITNQRETTILWDKNTGKPVYNAIVWQDRRTNKICENLKKRKLENLFRNKTGLFIDPYFSATKVKWVLDNVSLSKKLIKNKRLMFGTIDTFLIWRLTDKTNHFTDATNASRTMMFNINSNQWDYEILKKLNIPKSIL
;
A
#
# COMPACT_ATOMS: atom_id res chain seq x y z
N PHE A 1 6.78 16.15 -3.63
CA PHE A 1 5.40 16.16 -3.13
C PHE A 1 5.38 16.46 -1.62
N ARG A 2 4.27 17.01 -1.15
CA ARG A 2 4.11 17.52 0.20
C ARG A 2 3.91 16.38 1.22
N GLN A 3 4.55 16.48 2.40
CA GLN A 3 4.18 15.70 3.58
C GLN A 3 3.07 16.41 4.34
N ILE A 4 2.11 15.63 4.85
CA ILE A 4 0.93 16.11 5.57
C ILE A 4 0.96 15.49 6.98
N PHE A 5 0.80 16.32 8.00
CA PHE A 5 0.81 15.90 9.41
C PHE A 5 -0.53 16.28 10.06
N PRO A 6 -1.60 15.46 9.87
CA PRO A 6 -2.95 15.83 10.36
C PRO A 6 -3.06 15.87 11.89
N ASN A 7 -2.31 15.00 12.56
CA ASN A 7 -2.27 14.88 14.02
C ASN A 7 -0.86 14.49 14.47
N LEU A 8 -0.60 14.55 15.76
CA LEU A 8 0.67 14.11 16.34
C LEU A 8 0.94 12.63 16.00
N GLY A 9 2.11 12.38 15.40
CA GLY A 9 2.52 11.04 14.98
C GLY A 9 1.83 10.50 13.70
N TRP A 10 0.99 11.31 13.04
CA TRP A 10 0.39 10.95 11.77
C TRP A 10 1.19 11.54 10.61
N VAL A 11 1.44 10.72 9.59
CA VAL A 11 2.19 11.14 8.41
C VAL A 11 1.49 10.63 7.15
N GLU A 12 1.13 11.55 6.29
CA GLU A 12 0.38 11.25 5.07
C GLU A 12 0.99 11.90 3.83
N HIS A 13 0.75 11.28 2.68
CA HIS A 13 0.99 11.87 1.37
C HIS A 13 -0.28 11.84 0.53
N ASN A 14 -0.45 12.82 -0.36
CA ASN A 14 -1.52 12.79 -1.35
C ASN A 14 -1.11 11.87 -2.52
N PRO A 15 -1.81 10.73 -2.77
CA PRO A 15 -1.45 9.82 -3.85
C PRO A 15 -1.56 10.44 -5.25
N GLU A 16 -2.48 11.39 -5.44
CA GLU A 16 -2.62 12.11 -6.71
C GLU A 16 -1.44 13.03 -6.97
N GLU A 17 -0.87 13.61 -5.94
CA GLU A 17 0.35 14.41 -6.06
C GLU A 17 1.56 13.53 -6.41
N ILE A 18 1.70 12.37 -5.75
CA ILE A 18 2.74 11.38 -6.08
C ILE A 18 2.64 11.01 -7.57
N TRP A 19 1.44 10.69 -8.06
CA TRP A 19 1.19 10.35 -9.46
C TRP A 19 1.60 11.48 -10.41
N LYS A 20 1.14 12.69 -10.14
CA LYS A 20 1.46 13.87 -10.99
C LYS A 20 2.95 14.14 -11.06
N VAL A 21 3.65 14.06 -9.92
CA VAL A 21 5.10 14.26 -9.84
C VAL A 21 5.83 13.14 -10.60
N THR A 22 5.42 11.89 -10.45
CA THR A 22 6.00 10.75 -11.18
C THR A 22 5.89 10.95 -12.68
N LEU A 23 4.70 11.27 -13.19
CA LEU A 23 4.50 11.53 -14.63
C LEU A 23 5.35 12.70 -15.14
N ARG A 24 5.41 13.78 -14.37
CA ARG A 24 6.24 14.93 -14.73
C ARG A 24 7.71 14.55 -14.83
N THR A 25 8.22 13.85 -13.82
CA THR A 25 9.62 13.41 -13.78
C THR A 25 9.96 12.49 -14.96
N ILE A 26 9.08 11.53 -15.29
CA ILE A 26 9.26 10.65 -16.46
C ILE A 26 9.35 11.49 -17.74
N LYS A 27 8.40 12.40 -17.95
CA LYS A 27 8.38 13.27 -19.15
C LYS A 27 9.63 14.13 -19.26
N GLU A 28 10.07 14.73 -18.16
CA GLU A 28 11.28 15.56 -18.11
C GLU A 28 12.54 14.74 -18.37
N ALA A 29 12.66 13.54 -17.79
CA ALA A 29 13.79 12.64 -18.01
C ALA A 29 13.90 12.23 -19.50
N ILE A 30 12.79 11.84 -20.12
CA ILE A 30 12.74 11.51 -21.54
C ILE A 30 13.15 12.72 -22.40
N LYS A 31 12.62 13.90 -22.11
CA LYS A 31 12.97 15.13 -22.84
C LYS A 31 14.46 15.46 -22.72
N LYS A 32 15.03 15.36 -21.51
CA LYS A 32 16.46 15.66 -21.27
C LYS A 32 17.39 14.65 -21.89
N SER A 33 17.02 13.37 -21.94
CA SER A 33 17.84 12.30 -22.51
C SER A 33 17.98 12.40 -24.03
N LYS A 34 17.09 13.13 -24.73
CA LYS A 34 16.99 13.21 -26.19
C LYS A 34 16.80 11.83 -26.87
N ILE A 35 16.47 10.79 -26.10
CA ILE A 35 16.23 9.44 -26.62
C ILE A 35 14.84 9.38 -27.26
N LEU A 36 14.72 8.69 -28.39
CA LEU A 36 13.41 8.40 -28.99
C LEU A 36 12.60 7.50 -28.05
N LYS A 37 11.34 7.83 -27.81
CA LYS A 37 10.45 7.06 -26.94
C LYS A 37 10.37 5.58 -27.32
N ALA A 38 10.43 5.27 -28.62
CA ALA A 38 10.45 3.90 -29.14
C ALA A 38 11.68 3.06 -28.71
N LYS A 39 12.72 3.69 -28.17
CA LYS A 39 13.90 2.99 -27.64
C LYS A 39 13.80 2.66 -26.14
N ILE A 40 12.75 3.11 -25.46
CA ILE A 40 12.51 2.78 -24.06
C ILE A 40 11.83 1.41 -23.99
N ILE A 41 12.54 0.41 -23.47
CA ILE A 41 12.08 -0.98 -23.44
C ILE A 41 11.42 -1.36 -22.11
N SER A 42 11.73 -0.64 -21.00
CA SER A 42 11.19 -0.94 -19.68
C SER A 42 11.26 0.25 -18.74
N ILE A 43 10.49 0.17 -17.64
CA ILE A 43 10.53 1.10 -16.52
C ILE A 43 10.73 0.28 -15.25
N GLY A 44 11.78 0.57 -14.49
CA GLY A 44 11.97 0.04 -13.14
C GLY A 44 11.36 1.00 -12.12
N ILE A 45 10.63 0.46 -11.15
CA ILE A 45 10.01 1.24 -10.07
C ILE A 45 10.67 0.87 -8.76
N THR A 46 11.22 1.85 -8.05
CA THR A 46 11.60 1.76 -6.65
C THR A 46 10.76 2.74 -5.85
N ASN A 47 10.42 2.38 -4.63
CA ASN A 47 9.44 3.13 -3.87
C ASN A 47 9.77 3.20 -2.37
N GLN A 48 9.02 4.02 -1.70
CA GLN A 48 8.92 4.08 -0.27
C GLN A 48 8.02 2.94 0.21
N ARG A 49 8.64 1.79 0.57
CA ARG A 49 7.90 0.58 1.00
C ARG A 49 6.99 0.88 2.18
N GLU A 50 6.08 -0.04 2.50
CA GLU A 50 5.13 -0.01 3.62
C GLU A 50 4.10 1.13 3.56
N THR A 51 4.34 2.18 2.79
CA THR A 51 3.37 3.26 2.59
C THR A 51 2.13 2.70 1.89
N THR A 52 0.98 2.92 2.51
CA THR A 52 -0.27 2.22 2.23
C THR A 52 -1.24 3.11 1.47
N ILE A 53 -1.75 2.62 0.34
CA ILE A 53 -2.79 3.30 -0.44
C ILE A 53 -3.96 2.32 -0.66
N LEU A 54 -5.19 2.84 -0.47
CA LEU A 54 -6.41 2.15 -0.90
C LEU A 54 -7.17 3.04 -1.87
N TRP A 55 -7.68 2.44 -2.96
CA TRP A 55 -8.37 3.20 -4.01
C TRP A 55 -9.52 2.42 -4.64
N ASP A 56 -10.41 3.14 -5.31
CA ASP A 56 -11.48 2.56 -6.09
C ASP A 56 -10.97 2.14 -7.48
N LYS A 57 -11.05 0.85 -7.81
CA LYS A 57 -10.58 0.31 -9.10
C LYS A 57 -11.26 0.91 -10.32
N ASN A 58 -12.50 1.39 -10.22
CA ASN A 58 -13.23 1.92 -11.35
C ASN A 58 -12.80 3.35 -11.66
N THR A 59 -12.68 4.19 -10.62
CA THR A 59 -12.35 5.62 -10.79
C THR A 59 -10.85 5.90 -10.68
N GLY A 60 -10.11 5.06 -9.98
CA GLY A 60 -8.72 5.29 -9.61
C GLY A 60 -8.53 6.26 -8.45
N LYS A 61 -9.62 6.78 -7.87
CA LYS A 61 -9.54 7.74 -6.78
C LYS A 61 -9.15 7.07 -5.47
N PRO A 62 -8.12 7.54 -4.77
CA PRO A 62 -7.81 7.09 -3.42
C PRO A 62 -8.99 7.34 -2.48
N VAL A 63 -9.24 6.40 -1.56
CA VAL A 63 -10.30 6.57 -0.54
C VAL A 63 -9.83 7.40 0.64
N TYR A 64 -8.52 7.51 0.80
CA TYR A 64 -7.84 8.27 1.83
C TYR A 64 -6.44 8.65 1.35
N ASN A 65 -5.76 9.58 2.03
CA ASN A 65 -4.36 9.83 1.78
C ASN A 65 -3.50 8.58 1.99
N ALA A 66 -2.37 8.49 1.33
CA ALA A 66 -1.39 7.44 1.58
C ALA A 66 -0.86 7.56 3.00
N ILE A 67 -1.01 6.49 3.81
CA ILE A 67 -0.48 6.46 5.17
C ILE A 67 0.97 6.00 5.10
N VAL A 68 1.89 6.89 5.51
CA VAL A 68 3.33 6.70 5.35
C VAL A 68 3.88 5.69 6.36
N TRP A 69 5.00 5.06 6.05
CA TRP A 69 5.67 4.10 6.94
C TRP A 69 6.02 4.65 8.33
N GLN A 70 6.28 5.95 8.45
CA GLN A 70 6.58 6.64 9.71
C GLN A 70 5.35 6.84 10.62
N ASP A 71 4.14 6.67 10.08
CA ASP A 71 2.89 6.94 10.77
C ASP A 71 2.66 5.99 11.95
N ARG A 72 2.24 6.55 13.09
CA ARG A 72 2.06 5.82 14.35
C ARG A 72 0.61 5.69 14.80
N ARG A 73 -0.37 6.10 13.97
CA ARG A 73 -1.81 6.05 14.32
C ARG A 73 -2.32 4.65 14.69
N THR A 74 -1.65 3.61 14.22
CA THR A 74 -2.06 2.22 14.43
C THR A 74 -1.42 1.56 15.66
N ASN A 75 -0.74 2.31 16.54
CA ASN A 75 -0.14 1.78 17.77
C ASN A 75 -1.13 0.95 18.59
N LYS A 76 -2.37 1.45 18.83
CA LYS A 76 -3.40 0.73 19.56
C LYS A 76 -3.81 -0.59 18.90
N ILE A 77 -3.82 -0.65 17.56
CA ILE A 77 -4.09 -1.89 16.83
C ILE A 77 -2.97 -2.90 17.10
N CYS A 78 -1.71 -2.46 17.03
CA CYS A 78 -0.55 -3.31 17.32
C CYS A 78 -0.58 -3.84 18.76
N GLU A 79 -0.84 -2.99 19.74
CA GLU A 79 -0.99 -3.39 21.16
C GLU A 79 -2.08 -4.45 21.34
N ASN A 80 -3.24 -4.27 20.69
CA ASN A 80 -4.33 -5.25 20.75
C ASN A 80 -3.94 -6.61 20.13
N LEU A 81 -3.21 -6.61 19.04
CA LEU A 81 -2.70 -7.83 18.43
C LEU A 81 -1.71 -8.54 19.37
N LYS A 82 -0.82 -7.80 20.04
CA LYS A 82 0.14 -8.31 21.03
C LYS A 82 -0.59 -8.87 22.25
N LYS A 83 -1.57 -8.18 22.82
CA LYS A 83 -2.41 -8.67 23.91
C LYS A 83 -3.12 -9.99 23.57
N ARG A 84 -3.47 -10.19 22.30
CA ARG A 84 -4.03 -11.44 21.75
C ARG A 84 -2.97 -12.53 21.50
N LYS A 85 -1.71 -12.32 21.92
CA LYS A 85 -0.58 -13.25 21.77
C LYS A 85 -0.33 -13.69 20.32
N LEU A 86 -0.51 -12.79 19.35
CA LEU A 86 -0.35 -13.09 17.93
C LEU A 86 1.08 -12.87 17.40
N GLU A 87 2.02 -12.45 18.22
CA GLU A 87 3.39 -12.10 17.78
C GLU A 87 4.10 -13.26 17.09
N ASN A 88 4.02 -14.46 17.66
CA ASN A 88 4.65 -15.65 17.05
C ASN A 88 4.03 -16.01 15.69
N LEU A 89 2.70 -15.87 15.55
CA LEU A 89 2.03 -16.08 14.27
C LEU A 89 2.59 -15.14 13.19
N PHE A 90 2.62 -13.84 13.47
CA PHE A 90 3.14 -12.87 12.52
C PHE A 90 4.62 -13.09 12.22
N ARG A 91 5.44 -13.24 13.25
CA ARG A 91 6.89 -13.45 13.10
C ARG A 91 7.23 -14.69 12.28
N ASN A 92 6.60 -15.83 12.55
CA ASN A 92 6.89 -17.08 11.85
C ASN A 92 6.48 -17.04 10.38
N LYS A 93 5.41 -16.31 10.04
CA LYS A 93 4.89 -16.25 8.67
C LYS A 93 5.48 -15.12 7.86
N THR A 94 5.76 -13.97 8.47
CA THR A 94 6.19 -12.77 7.75
C THR A 94 7.64 -12.37 8.03
N GLY A 95 8.27 -12.94 9.06
CA GLY A 95 9.57 -12.51 9.55
C GLY A 95 9.54 -11.16 10.29
N LEU A 96 8.36 -10.55 10.48
CA LEU A 96 8.21 -9.20 11.02
C LEU A 96 7.63 -9.21 12.43
N PHE A 97 8.01 -8.20 13.21
CA PHE A 97 7.34 -7.89 14.47
C PHE A 97 6.01 -7.16 14.20
N ILE A 98 5.08 -7.21 15.15
CA ILE A 98 3.86 -6.41 15.10
C ILE A 98 4.23 -4.96 15.40
N ASP A 99 4.24 -4.11 14.38
CA ASP A 99 4.60 -2.69 14.48
C ASP A 99 3.76 -1.85 13.51
N PRO A 100 3.38 -0.60 13.87
CA PRO A 100 2.69 0.33 12.98
C PRO A 100 3.48 0.71 11.72
N TYR A 101 4.76 0.43 11.68
CA TYR A 101 5.61 0.62 10.51
C TYR A 101 5.05 -0.05 9.24
N PHE A 102 4.54 -1.29 9.39
CA PHE A 102 4.10 -2.13 8.28
C PHE A 102 2.67 -1.83 7.80
N SER A 103 2.33 -2.24 6.56
CA SER A 103 1.09 -1.84 5.90
C SER A 103 -0.18 -2.41 6.53
N ALA A 104 -0.14 -3.65 7.05
CA ALA A 104 -1.33 -4.38 7.50
C ALA A 104 -2.24 -3.61 8.46
N THR A 105 -1.63 -2.99 9.49
CA THR A 105 -2.39 -2.23 10.49
C THR A 105 -2.94 -0.92 9.94
N LYS A 106 -2.27 -0.32 8.94
CA LYS A 106 -2.75 0.87 8.22
C LYS A 106 -3.94 0.52 7.33
N VAL A 107 -3.89 -0.62 6.61
CA VAL A 107 -5.03 -1.14 5.84
C VAL A 107 -6.22 -1.32 6.78
N LYS A 108 -6.03 -2.05 7.89
CA LYS A 108 -7.09 -2.24 8.89
C LYS A 108 -7.65 -0.92 9.38
N TRP A 109 -6.82 0.05 9.70
CA TRP A 109 -7.26 1.36 10.15
C TRP A 109 -8.15 2.06 9.11
N VAL A 110 -7.78 2.04 7.83
CA VAL A 110 -8.61 2.62 6.75
C VAL A 110 -9.94 1.88 6.64
N LEU A 111 -9.94 0.55 6.71
CA LEU A 111 -11.18 -0.24 6.65
C LEU A 111 -12.13 0.04 7.82
N ASP A 112 -11.59 0.31 9.01
CA ASP A 112 -12.37 0.59 10.20
C ASP A 112 -12.93 2.04 10.22
N ASN A 113 -12.14 3.02 9.74
CA ASN A 113 -12.41 4.44 9.96
C ASN A 113 -12.90 5.20 8.71
N VAL A 114 -12.71 4.68 7.50
CA VAL A 114 -13.13 5.34 6.26
C VAL A 114 -14.39 4.66 5.71
N SER A 115 -15.54 5.31 5.84
CA SER A 115 -16.85 4.74 5.44
C SER A 115 -16.91 4.33 3.97
N LEU A 116 -16.24 5.09 3.09
CA LEU A 116 -16.17 4.78 1.65
C LEU A 116 -15.51 3.43 1.37
N SER A 117 -14.51 3.03 2.18
CA SER A 117 -13.84 1.73 2.02
C SER A 117 -14.81 0.56 2.18
N LYS A 118 -15.72 0.63 3.16
CA LYS A 118 -16.75 -0.39 3.41
C LYS A 118 -17.73 -0.53 2.23
N LYS A 119 -18.16 0.61 1.65
CA LYS A 119 -19.00 0.63 0.46
C LYS A 119 -18.30 -0.01 -0.73
N LEU A 120 -17.03 0.31 -0.94
CA LEU A 120 -16.26 -0.23 -2.07
C LEU A 120 -15.94 -1.73 -1.90
N ILE A 121 -15.72 -2.22 -0.68
CA ILE A 121 -15.59 -3.67 -0.41
C ILE A 121 -16.86 -4.40 -0.81
N LYS A 122 -18.04 -3.93 -0.36
CA LYS A 122 -19.34 -4.54 -0.70
C LYS A 122 -19.52 -4.65 -2.22
N ASN A 123 -19.05 -3.65 -2.96
CA ASN A 123 -19.15 -3.58 -4.41
C ASN A 123 -17.96 -4.25 -5.15
N LYS A 124 -17.04 -4.90 -4.43
CA LYS A 124 -15.81 -5.52 -4.98
C LYS A 124 -14.95 -4.54 -5.80
N ARG A 125 -14.89 -3.28 -5.35
CA ARG A 125 -14.20 -2.19 -6.05
C ARG A 125 -12.98 -1.64 -5.31
N LEU A 126 -12.80 -2.00 -4.04
CA LEU A 126 -11.63 -1.54 -3.27
C LEU A 126 -10.39 -2.31 -3.71
N MET A 127 -9.29 -1.59 -3.89
CA MET A 127 -7.95 -2.13 -4.11
C MET A 127 -7.00 -1.59 -3.05
N PHE A 128 -6.01 -2.40 -2.68
CA PHE A 128 -4.88 -2.02 -1.83
C PHE A 128 -3.58 -2.14 -2.62
N GLY A 129 -2.62 -1.29 -2.30
CA GLY A 129 -1.24 -1.43 -2.74
C GLY A 129 -0.28 -0.55 -1.94
N THR A 130 0.98 -0.87 -2.06
CA THR A 130 2.08 0.05 -1.80
C THR A 130 2.27 0.98 -2.99
N ILE A 131 3.19 1.91 -2.91
CA ILE A 131 3.36 2.94 -3.96
C ILE A 131 3.67 2.32 -5.33
N ASP A 132 4.49 1.27 -5.38
CA ASP A 132 4.79 0.51 -6.61
C ASP A 132 3.52 0.00 -7.29
N THR A 133 2.66 -0.71 -6.55
CA THR A 133 1.40 -1.25 -7.06
C THR A 133 0.50 -0.15 -7.61
N PHE A 134 0.36 0.96 -6.89
CA PHE A 134 -0.46 2.09 -7.32
C PHE A 134 0.08 2.72 -8.61
N LEU A 135 1.41 2.88 -8.72
CA LEU A 135 2.06 3.42 -9.92
C LEU A 135 1.96 2.45 -11.10
N ILE A 136 2.23 1.15 -10.90
CA ILE A 136 2.08 0.13 -11.94
C ILE A 136 0.65 0.14 -12.48
N TRP A 137 -0.34 0.09 -11.59
CA TRP A 137 -1.74 0.08 -11.97
C TRP A 137 -2.12 1.31 -12.81
N ARG A 138 -1.63 2.49 -12.46
CA ARG A 138 -1.86 3.72 -13.24
C ARG A 138 -1.07 3.79 -14.53
N LEU A 139 0.18 3.36 -14.54
CA LEU A 139 1.03 3.36 -15.74
C LEU A 139 0.59 2.34 -16.78
N THR A 140 -0.13 1.30 -16.37
CA THR A 140 -0.69 0.26 -17.24
C THR A 140 -2.18 0.46 -17.55
N ASP A 141 -2.65 1.69 -17.49
CA ASP A 141 -4.04 2.07 -17.75
C ASP A 141 -5.06 1.21 -16.98
N LYS A 142 -4.78 0.99 -15.68
CA LYS A 142 -5.65 0.26 -14.73
C LYS A 142 -5.83 -1.24 -15.03
N THR A 143 -4.94 -1.81 -15.82
CA THR A 143 -5.04 -3.24 -16.21
C THR A 143 -4.29 -4.17 -15.28
N ASN A 144 -3.17 -3.73 -14.68
CA ASN A 144 -2.28 -4.58 -13.90
C ASN A 144 -2.20 -4.14 -12.44
N HIS A 145 -2.63 -5.04 -11.54
CA HIS A 145 -2.57 -4.87 -10.09
C HIS A 145 -1.51 -5.82 -9.53
N PHE A 146 -0.25 -5.41 -9.57
CA PHE A 146 0.88 -6.23 -9.21
C PHE A 146 1.76 -5.55 -8.16
N THR A 147 2.44 -6.38 -7.39
CA THR A 147 3.59 -6.02 -6.56
C THR A 147 4.63 -7.12 -6.66
N ASP A 148 5.82 -6.90 -6.12
CA ASP A 148 6.86 -7.92 -6.00
C ASP A 148 6.95 -8.48 -4.57
N ALA A 149 7.70 -9.58 -4.40
CA ALA A 149 7.92 -10.20 -3.08
C ALA A 149 8.63 -9.25 -2.10
N THR A 150 9.49 -8.35 -2.58
CA THR A 150 10.22 -7.38 -1.76
C THR A 150 9.26 -6.38 -1.11
N ASN A 151 8.31 -5.84 -1.87
CA ASN A 151 7.27 -4.95 -1.35
C ASN A 151 6.23 -5.71 -0.53
N ALA A 152 5.73 -6.85 -1.04
CA ALA A 152 4.72 -7.66 -0.36
C ALA A 152 5.19 -8.14 1.02
N SER A 153 6.44 -8.59 1.16
CA SER A 153 7.02 -9.05 2.43
C SER A 153 7.02 -7.97 3.52
N ARG A 154 7.02 -6.68 3.13
CA ARG A 154 7.01 -5.56 4.08
C ARG A 154 5.60 -5.14 4.49
N THR A 155 4.57 -5.82 4.00
CA THR A 155 3.18 -5.46 4.34
C THR A 155 2.70 -6.05 5.67
N MET A 156 3.38 -7.04 6.23
CA MET A 156 2.94 -7.87 7.37
C MET A 156 1.66 -8.68 7.04
N MET A 157 1.38 -8.90 5.75
CA MET A 157 0.26 -9.73 5.26
C MET A 157 0.73 -10.86 4.36
N PHE A 158 2.00 -10.85 3.98
CA PHE A 158 2.60 -11.79 3.04
C PHE A 158 3.41 -12.85 3.78
N ASN A 159 3.15 -14.12 3.48
CA ASN A 159 3.86 -15.25 4.05
C ASN A 159 5.13 -15.52 3.24
N ILE A 160 6.28 -15.27 3.83
CA ILE A 160 7.59 -15.41 3.18
C ILE A 160 7.99 -16.89 2.96
N ASN A 161 7.37 -17.83 3.67
CA ASN A 161 7.66 -19.25 3.50
C ASN A 161 6.91 -19.85 2.30
N SER A 162 5.67 -19.41 2.06
CA SER A 162 4.85 -19.87 0.93
C SER A 162 4.87 -18.93 -0.27
N ASN A 163 5.47 -17.75 -0.13
CA ASN A 163 5.50 -16.68 -1.13
C ASN A 163 4.09 -16.25 -1.60
N GLN A 164 3.15 -16.14 -0.66
CA GLN A 164 1.75 -15.78 -0.92
C GLN A 164 1.16 -14.89 0.17
N TRP A 165 0.04 -14.23 -0.13
CA TRP A 165 -0.76 -13.53 0.88
C TRP A 165 -1.29 -14.53 1.92
N ASP A 166 -1.08 -14.26 3.21
CA ASP A 166 -1.43 -15.18 4.30
C ASP A 166 -2.88 -15.01 4.76
N TYR A 167 -3.71 -15.99 4.46
CA TYR A 167 -5.15 -15.96 4.79
C TYR A 167 -5.45 -15.90 6.28
N GLU A 168 -4.63 -16.55 7.11
CA GLU A 168 -4.85 -16.52 8.55
C GLU A 168 -4.59 -15.13 9.11
N ILE A 169 -3.51 -14.47 8.68
CA ILE A 169 -3.22 -13.09 9.05
C ILE A 169 -4.34 -12.16 8.58
N LEU A 170 -4.75 -12.28 7.33
CA LEU A 170 -5.84 -11.47 6.77
C LEU A 170 -7.13 -11.62 7.58
N LYS A 171 -7.48 -12.86 7.98
CA LYS A 171 -8.63 -13.17 8.84
C LYS A 171 -8.51 -12.53 10.22
N LYS A 172 -7.31 -12.61 10.86
CA LYS A 172 -7.07 -11.98 12.19
C LYS A 172 -7.22 -10.47 12.17
N LEU A 173 -6.97 -9.84 11.02
CA LEU A 173 -7.09 -8.40 10.80
C LEU A 173 -8.42 -7.96 10.17
N ASN A 174 -9.29 -8.90 9.79
CA ASN A 174 -10.52 -8.65 9.03
C ASN A 174 -10.25 -7.90 7.71
N ILE A 175 -9.18 -8.27 7.01
CA ILE A 175 -8.81 -7.71 5.70
C ILE A 175 -9.30 -8.67 4.61
N PRO A 176 -10.20 -8.24 3.70
CA PRO A 176 -10.67 -9.09 2.61
C PRO A 176 -9.54 -9.37 1.61
N LYS A 177 -9.36 -10.64 1.21
CA LYS A 177 -8.39 -10.99 0.16
C LYS A 177 -8.66 -10.26 -1.16
N SER A 178 -9.91 -9.96 -1.45
CA SER A 178 -10.32 -9.36 -2.73
C SER A 178 -9.75 -7.98 -3.00
N ILE A 179 -9.07 -7.37 -2.04
CA ILE A 179 -8.43 -6.06 -2.22
C ILE A 179 -6.94 -6.15 -2.60
N LEU A 180 -6.35 -7.39 -2.54
CA LEU A 180 -4.93 -7.69 -2.73
C LEU A 180 -4.63 -8.12 -4.15
#